data_02217f2bb9943f1dc60276d45dcffbe9
#
_entry.id   02217f2bb9943f1dc60276d45dcffbe9
#
_cell.length_a   1.000
_cell.length_b   1.000
_cell.length_c   1.000
_cell.angle_alpha   90.00
_cell.angle_beta   90.00
_cell.angle_gamma   90.00
#
_symmetry.space_group_name_H-M   'P 1'
#
loop_
_entity.id
_entity.type
_entity.pdbx_description
1 polymer ?
#
loop_
_entity_poly.entity_id
_entity_poly.type
_entity_poly.pdbx_seq_one_letter_code
_entity_poly.pdbx_strand_id
1 'polypeptide(L)'
;AENVPKGIVSSVLWSALFGFGLVATFLLVMPDLAEGVKSSLGFFAALLDSLPTALKVVLGIGIFAVNYLCALAAMMSTSRMIYAFARDGGLPASNALKSVDPISKAPTAAIWATAVSSFVATLYGDAFVVLSTACAVFMYISYIMPTAVGFFVEGKTWTKKGPFDLGG
;
A
#
# COMPACT_ATOMS: atom_id res chain seq x y z
N ALA A 1 13.55 -20.87 -3.15
CA ALA A 1 12.82 -20.35 -4.33
C ALA A 1 11.41 -20.93 -4.45
N GLU A 2 11.16 -22.20 -4.13
CA GLU A 2 9.83 -22.85 -4.23
C GLU A 2 8.80 -22.36 -3.22
N ASN A 3 9.21 -21.87 -2.07
CA ASN A 3 8.30 -21.42 -0.99
C ASN A 3 7.70 -20.03 -1.25
N VAL A 4 8.33 -19.22 -2.10
CA VAL A 4 7.86 -17.85 -2.37
C VAL A 4 6.50 -17.82 -3.07
N PRO A 5 6.28 -18.56 -4.18
CA PRO A 5 4.98 -18.60 -4.84
C PRO A 5 3.87 -19.15 -3.92
N LYS A 6 4.17 -20.22 -3.16
CA LYS A 6 3.23 -20.78 -2.18
C LYS A 6 2.87 -19.77 -1.09
N GLY A 7 3.86 -19.00 -0.62
CA GLY A 7 3.64 -17.92 0.34
C GLY A 7 2.74 -16.81 -0.21
N ILE A 8 2.95 -16.41 -1.47
CA ILE A 8 2.13 -15.39 -2.13
C ILE A 8 0.68 -15.86 -2.29
N VAL A 9 0.47 -17.07 -2.82
CA VAL A 9 -0.88 -17.63 -2.99
C VAL A 9 -1.58 -17.79 -1.65
N SER A 10 -0.88 -18.35 -0.65
CA SER A 10 -1.43 -18.51 0.69
C SER A 10 -1.80 -17.17 1.34
N SER A 11 -0.95 -16.13 1.19
CA SER A 11 -1.25 -14.80 1.73
C SER A 11 -2.48 -14.16 1.08
N VAL A 12 -2.67 -14.33 -0.23
CA VAL A 12 -3.86 -13.84 -0.94
C VAL A 12 -5.13 -14.54 -0.45
N LEU A 13 -5.09 -15.87 -0.30
CA LEU A 13 -6.24 -16.64 0.17
C LEU A 13 -6.62 -16.27 1.62
N TRP A 14 -5.64 -16.19 2.52
CA TRP A 14 -5.88 -15.77 3.89
C TRP A 14 -6.39 -14.33 3.97
N SER A 15 -5.82 -13.41 3.21
CA SER A 15 -6.28 -12.02 3.15
C SER A 15 -7.71 -11.91 2.61
N ALA A 16 -8.06 -12.71 1.61
CA ALA A 16 -9.42 -12.75 1.08
C ALA A 16 -10.42 -13.27 2.12
N LEU A 17 -10.07 -14.36 2.83
CA LEU A 17 -10.92 -14.94 3.86
C LEU A 17 -11.15 -13.97 5.03
N PHE A 18 -10.08 -13.40 5.58
CA PHE A 18 -10.17 -12.44 6.67
C PHE A 18 -10.84 -11.13 6.22
N GLY A 19 -10.53 -10.63 5.02
CA GLY A 19 -11.15 -9.43 4.45
C GLY A 19 -12.65 -9.60 4.25
N PHE A 20 -13.07 -10.75 3.70
CA PHE A 20 -14.50 -11.06 3.56
C PHE A 20 -15.21 -11.15 4.92
N GLY A 21 -14.61 -11.86 5.89
CA GLY A 21 -15.15 -11.97 7.24
C GLY A 21 -15.29 -10.60 7.92
N LEU A 22 -14.30 -9.73 7.77
CA LEU A 22 -14.32 -8.37 8.31
C LEU A 22 -15.41 -7.52 7.67
N VAL A 23 -15.55 -7.55 6.35
CA VAL A 23 -16.61 -6.82 5.64
C VAL A 23 -18.00 -7.34 6.04
N ALA A 24 -18.17 -8.65 6.11
CA ALA A 24 -19.42 -9.26 6.56
C ALA A 24 -19.79 -8.85 8.00
N THR A 25 -18.81 -8.83 8.90
CA THR A 25 -19.01 -8.37 10.29
C THR A 25 -19.43 -6.90 10.33
N PHE A 26 -18.79 -6.05 9.53
CA PHE A 26 -19.14 -4.65 9.45
C PHE A 26 -20.56 -4.42 8.94
N LEU A 27 -20.98 -5.16 7.91
CA LEU A 27 -22.33 -5.07 7.37
C LEU A 27 -23.40 -5.53 8.37
N LEU A 28 -23.07 -6.51 9.21
CA LEU A 28 -24.00 -7.01 10.25
C LEU A 28 -24.13 -6.06 11.46
N VAL A 29 -23.06 -5.36 11.80
CA VAL A 29 -23.02 -4.47 12.97
C VAL A 29 -23.54 -3.07 12.63
N MET A 30 -23.55 -2.68 11.37
CA MET A 30 -23.90 -1.33 10.95
C MET A 30 -25.42 -1.12 10.89
N PRO A 31 -25.99 -0.17 11.67
CA PRO A 31 -27.42 0.05 11.72
C PRO A 31 -27.98 0.69 10.45
N ASP A 32 -27.22 1.55 9.78
CA ASP A 32 -27.61 2.24 8.54
C ASP A 32 -26.43 2.34 7.55
N LEU A 33 -26.51 1.54 6.49
CA LEU A 33 -25.55 1.53 5.40
C LEU A 33 -25.56 2.84 4.57
N ALA A 34 -26.72 3.51 4.47
CA ALA A 34 -26.85 4.72 3.67
C ALA A 34 -26.10 5.91 4.31
N GLU A 35 -26.03 5.95 5.63
CA GLU A 35 -25.24 6.94 6.35
C GLU A 35 -23.73 6.67 6.28
N GLY A 36 -23.33 5.39 6.35
CA GLY A 36 -21.94 4.98 6.26
C GLY A 36 -21.30 5.24 4.88
N VAL A 37 -22.09 5.23 3.82
CA VAL A 37 -21.59 5.48 2.44
C VAL A 37 -21.41 6.97 2.14
N LYS A 38 -22.06 7.87 2.88
CA LYS A 38 -21.98 9.33 2.63
C LYS A 38 -20.59 9.93 2.87
N SER A 39 -19.80 9.34 3.73
CA SER A 39 -18.41 9.76 3.92
C SER A 39 -17.54 8.57 4.32
N SER A 40 -16.34 8.47 3.74
CA SER A 40 -15.37 7.41 4.06
C SER A 40 -14.92 7.42 5.52
N LEU A 41 -14.95 8.57 6.20
CA LEU A 41 -14.70 8.72 7.63
C LEU A 41 -15.95 8.42 8.47
N GLY A 42 -17.15 8.70 7.94
CA GLY A 42 -18.43 8.43 8.59
C GLY A 42 -18.68 6.95 8.84
N PHE A 43 -18.18 6.08 7.97
CA PHE A 43 -18.25 4.64 8.16
C PHE A 43 -17.57 4.19 9.46
N PHE A 44 -16.34 4.62 9.71
CA PHE A 44 -15.62 4.28 10.93
C PHE A 44 -16.22 4.95 12.18
N ALA A 45 -16.71 6.18 12.05
CA ALA A 45 -17.38 6.87 13.14
C ALA A 45 -18.67 6.15 13.54
N ALA A 46 -19.53 5.82 12.58
CA ALA A 46 -20.79 5.10 12.82
C ALA A 46 -20.54 3.71 13.43
N LEU A 47 -19.53 2.98 12.93
CA LEU A 47 -19.13 1.71 13.51
C LEU A 47 -18.68 1.87 14.97
N LEU A 48 -17.78 2.81 15.23
CA LEU A 48 -17.27 3.04 16.59
C LEU A 48 -18.40 3.50 17.54
N ASP A 49 -19.35 4.27 17.07
CA ASP A 49 -20.46 4.77 17.89
C ASP A 49 -21.46 3.67 18.29
N SER A 50 -21.57 2.60 17.50
CA SER A 50 -22.39 1.43 17.83
C SER A 50 -21.79 0.52 18.92
N LEU A 51 -20.53 0.73 19.31
CA LEU A 51 -19.78 -0.15 20.21
C LEU A 51 -19.74 0.38 21.67
N PRO A 52 -19.63 -0.51 22.66
CA PRO A 52 -19.36 -0.13 24.05
C PRO A 52 -18.07 0.69 24.18
N THR A 53 -18.05 1.66 25.09
CA THR A 53 -16.94 2.62 25.25
C THR A 53 -15.57 1.95 25.40
N ALA A 54 -15.47 0.87 26.17
CA ALA A 54 -14.21 0.15 26.35
C ALA A 54 -13.68 -0.42 25.02
N LEU A 55 -14.55 -1.05 24.23
CA LEU A 55 -14.20 -1.62 22.93
C LEU A 55 -13.86 -0.54 21.91
N LYS A 56 -14.59 0.57 21.92
CA LYS A 56 -14.33 1.77 21.10
C LYS A 56 -12.90 2.30 21.31
N VAL A 57 -12.45 2.42 22.55
CA VAL A 57 -11.11 2.90 22.88
C VAL A 57 -10.04 1.90 22.42
N VAL A 58 -10.21 0.62 22.71
CA VAL A 58 -9.25 -0.42 22.30
C VAL A 58 -9.11 -0.50 20.78
N LEU A 59 -10.22 -0.50 20.06
CA LEU A 59 -10.21 -0.52 18.58
C LEU A 59 -9.63 0.77 18.01
N GLY A 60 -9.96 1.93 18.60
CA GLY A 60 -9.40 3.21 18.17
C GLY A 60 -7.88 3.26 18.28
N ILE A 61 -7.33 2.80 19.41
CA ILE A 61 -5.88 2.69 19.60
C ILE A 61 -5.28 1.68 18.60
N GLY A 62 -5.93 0.53 18.39
CA GLY A 62 -5.49 -0.46 17.42
C GLY A 62 -5.45 0.08 15.99
N ILE A 63 -6.49 0.74 15.55
CA ILE A 63 -6.58 1.39 14.23
C ILE A 63 -5.48 2.44 14.08
N PHE A 64 -5.27 3.28 15.09
CA PHE A 64 -4.21 4.28 15.06
C PHE A 64 -2.83 3.63 14.94
N ALA A 65 -2.53 2.62 15.74
CA ALA A 65 -1.25 1.93 15.72
C ALA A 65 -0.98 1.25 14.36
N VAL A 66 -1.97 0.58 13.78
CA VAL A 66 -1.85 -0.06 12.47
C VAL A 66 -1.62 0.97 11.37
N ASN A 67 -2.37 2.07 11.35
CA ASN A 67 -2.16 3.14 10.36
C ASN A 67 -0.78 3.78 10.49
N TYR A 68 -0.30 4.00 11.71
CA TYR A 68 1.05 4.52 11.96
C TYR A 68 2.13 3.59 11.41
N LEU A 69 2.03 2.28 11.67
CA LEU A 69 2.96 1.28 11.15
C LEU A 69 2.92 1.19 9.63
N CYS A 70 1.73 1.25 9.02
CA CYS A 70 1.56 1.31 7.57
C CYS A 70 2.23 2.55 6.97
N ALA A 71 2.05 3.71 7.58
CA ALA A 71 2.68 4.95 7.14
C ALA A 71 4.21 4.87 7.21
N LEU A 72 4.77 4.31 8.29
CA LEU A 72 6.22 4.08 8.40
C LEU A 72 6.74 3.13 7.31
N ALA A 73 6.05 2.02 7.06
CA ALA A 73 6.42 1.07 6.02
C ALA A 73 6.37 1.69 4.62
N ALA A 74 5.32 2.47 4.32
CA ALA A 74 5.19 3.20 3.08
C ALA A 74 6.31 4.24 2.91
N MET A 75 6.61 5.01 3.94
CA MET A 75 7.68 6.01 3.94
C MET A 75 9.05 5.36 3.71
N MET A 76 9.32 4.22 4.35
CA MET A 76 10.55 3.46 4.17
C MET A 76 10.69 2.93 2.73
N SER A 77 9.63 2.40 2.15
CA SER A 77 9.62 1.89 0.79
C SER A 77 9.82 3.01 -0.23
N THR A 78 9.05 4.10 -0.11
CA THR A 78 9.10 5.25 -1.03
C THR A 78 10.44 5.96 -1.00
N SER A 79 11.01 6.18 0.18
CA SER A 79 12.32 6.83 0.30
C SER A 79 13.46 6.03 -0.34
N ARG A 80 13.41 4.70 -0.24
CA ARG A 80 14.38 3.82 -0.91
C ARG A 80 14.19 3.84 -2.43
N MET A 81 12.95 3.92 -2.90
CA MET A 81 12.65 4.04 -4.33
C MET A 81 13.15 5.38 -4.87
N ILE A 82 12.87 6.50 -4.20
CA ILE A 82 13.38 7.82 -4.57
C ILE A 82 14.91 7.82 -4.62
N TYR A 83 15.55 7.22 -3.63
CA TYR A 83 17.01 7.08 -3.62
C TYR A 83 17.52 6.29 -4.83
N ALA A 84 16.92 5.16 -5.16
CA ALA A 84 17.32 4.33 -6.29
C ALA A 84 17.17 5.09 -7.63
N PHE A 85 16.04 5.74 -7.86
CA PHE A 85 15.83 6.58 -9.05
C PHE A 85 16.79 7.77 -9.13
N ALA A 86 17.08 8.41 -7.99
CA ALA A 86 18.04 9.51 -7.93
C ALA A 86 19.46 9.02 -8.22
N ARG A 87 19.84 7.84 -7.71
CA ARG A 87 21.15 7.24 -8.01
C ARG A 87 21.35 7.01 -9.49
N ASP A 88 20.29 6.55 -10.18
CA ASP A 88 20.31 6.28 -11.62
C ASP A 88 20.10 7.55 -12.48
N GLY A 89 20.00 8.73 -11.86
CA GLY A 89 19.86 10.02 -12.55
C GLY A 89 18.46 10.31 -13.10
N GLY A 90 17.45 9.51 -12.74
CA GLY A 90 16.08 9.62 -13.26
C GLY A 90 15.20 10.70 -12.61
N LEU A 91 15.70 11.41 -11.58
CA LEU A 91 14.94 12.44 -10.87
C LEU A 91 15.59 13.81 -10.97
N PRO A 92 14.80 14.90 -10.98
CA PRO A 92 15.34 16.24 -10.77
C PRO A 92 16.01 16.31 -9.39
N ALA A 93 17.10 17.06 -9.27
CA ALA A 93 17.90 17.16 -8.05
C ALA A 93 18.52 15.82 -7.57
N SER A 94 18.77 14.88 -8.49
CA SER A 94 19.37 13.57 -8.19
C SER A 94 20.61 13.63 -7.32
N ASN A 95 21.46 14.65 -7.47
CA ASN A 95 22.67 14.82 -6.69
C ASN A 95 22.42 15.03 -5.19
N ALA A 96 21.33 15.69 -4.84
CA ALA A 96 20.91 15.88 -3.45
C ALA A 96 20.20 14.63 -2.90
N LEU A 97 19.28 14.07 -3.69
CA LEU A 97 18.44 12.94 -3.27
C LEU A 97 19.19 11.61 -3.11
N LYS A 98 20.30 11.42 -3.83
CA LYS A 98 21.17 10.24 -3.69
C LYS A 98 22.14 10.29 -2.50
N SER A 99 22.10 11.36 -1.70
CA SER A 99 22.97 11.48 -0.54
C SER A 99 22.55 10.51 0.57
N VAL A 100 23.54 9.84 1.14
CA VAL A 100 23.38 8.90 2.26
C VAL A 100 24.13 9.47 3.46
N ASP A 101 23.47 9.54 4.58
CA ASP A 101 24.12 9.97 5.81
C ASP A 101 25.23 8.98 6.22
N PRO A 102 26.44 9.44 6.47
CA PRO A 102 27.57 8.57 6.78
C PRO A 102 27.43 7.82 8.12
N ILE A 103 26.64 8.34 9.05
CA ILE A 103 26.42 7.76 10.37
C ILE A 103 25.31 6.71 10.33
N SER A 104 24.12 7.13 9.92
CA SER A 104 22.92 6.25 9.95
C SER A 104 22.82 5.33 8.72
N LYS A 105 23.64 5.55 7.68
CA LYS A 105 23.58 4.85 6.40
C LYS A 105 22.20 4.93 5.72
N ALA A 106 21.39 5.91 6.10
CA ALA A 106 20.05 6.13 5.57
C ALA A 106 20.03 7.25 4.50
N PRO A 107 19.15 7.16 3.49
CA PRO A 107 18.98 8.21 2.49
C PRO A 107 18.12 9.35 3.05
N THR A 108 18.69 10.15 3.95
CA THR A 108 17.98 11.20 4.71
C THR A 108 17.31 12.22 3.81
N ALA A 109 17.97 12.63 2.74
CA ALA A 109 17.37 13.56 1.77
C ALA A 109 16.13 12.99 1.09
N ALA A 110 16.14 11.71 0.73
CA ALA A 110 14.97 11.04 0.15
C ALA A 110 13.84 10.86 1.19
N ILE A 111 14.18 10.61 2.46
CA ILE A 111 13.19 10.54 3.55
C ILE A 111 12.50 11.88 3.74
N TRP A 112 13.24 12.97 3.81
CA TRP A 112 12.67 14.31 3.93
C TRP A 112 11.85 14.69 2.69
N ALA A 113 12.31 14.35 1.49
CA ALA A 113 11.55 14.59 0.26
C ALA A 113 10.20 13.84 0.29
N THR A 114 10.18 12.58 0.77
CA THR A 114 8.95 11.82 0.96
C THR A 114 8.04 12.48 1.98
N ALA A 115 8.56 12.88 3.13
CA ALA A 115 7.78 13.51 4.19
C ALA A 115 7.15 14.84 3.73
N VAL A 116 7.94 15.70 3.10
CA VAL A 116 7.46 17.00 2.61
C VAL A 116 6.42 16.83 1.51
N SER A 117 6.64 15.96 0.53
CA SER A 117 5.68 15.72 -0.54
C SER A 117 4.36 15.13 -0.01
N SER A 118 4.43 14.22 0.97
CA SER A 118 3.23 13.68 1.63
C SER A 118 2.48 14.77 2.40
N PHE A 119 3.18 15.62 3.13
CA PHE A 119 2.56 16.74 3.85
C PHE A 119 1.89 17.72 2.88
N VAL A 120 2.56 18.12 1.80
CA VAL A 120 1.98 19.01 0.78
C VAL A 120 0.73 18.38 0.14
N ALA A 121 0.77 17.09 -0.15
CA ALA A 121 -0.38 16.39 -0.69
C ALA A 121 -1.61 16.42 0.25
N THR A 122 -1.40 16.38 1.57
CA THR A 122 -2.52 16.45 2.54
C THR A 122 -3.17 17.83 2.65
N LEU A 123 -2.52 18.88 2.16
CA LEU A 123 -3.12 20.23 2.12
C LEU A 123 -4.23 20.35 1.07
N TYR A 124 -4.29 19.43 0.12
CA TYR A 124 -5.37 19.35 -0.84
C TYR A 124 -6.59 18.66 -0.20
N GLY A 125 -7.73 19.32 -0.16
CA GLY A 125 -8.91 18.85 0.59
C GLY A 125 -9.42 17.46 0.20
N ASP A 126 -9.35 17.11 -1.08
CA ASP A 126 -9.78 15.81 -1.61
C ASP A 126 -8.60 14.81 -1.78
N ALA A 127 -7.45 15.10 -1.17
CA ALA A 127 -6.22 14.32 -1.35
C ALA A 127 -6.42 12.84 -1.08
N PHE A 128 -7.16 12.48 -0.04
CA PHE A 128 -7.38 11.08 0.32
C PHE A 128 -8.06 10.29 -0.80
N VAL A 129 -9.14 10.82 -1.37
CA VAL A 129 -9.89 10.15 -2.43
C VAL A 129 -9.08 10.08 -3.73
N VAL A 130 -8.48 11.20 -4.13
CA VAL A 130 -7.68 11.29 -5.36
C VAL A 130 -6.44 10.41 -5.29
N LEU A 131 -5.68 10.48 -4.20
CA LEU A 131 -4.45 9.71 -4.03
C LEU A 131 -4.71 8.22 -3.88
N SER A 132 -5.75 7.81 -3.15
CA SER A 132 -6.10 6.39 -3.02
C SER A 132 -6.53 5.78 -4.35
N THR A 133 -7.35 6.50 -5.13
CA THR A 133 -7.76 6.06 -6.46
C THR A 133 -6.57 6.00 -7.41
N ALA A 134 -5.73 7.03 -7.43
CA ALA A 134 -4.53 7.07 -8.25
C ALA A 134 -3.56 5.93 -7.89
N CYS A 135 -3.35 5.68 -6.60
CA CYS A 135 -2.52 4.58 -6.11
C CYS A 135 -3.02 3.23 -6.63
N ALA A 136 -4.32 2.95 -6.56
CA ALA A 136 -4.91 1.72 -7.08
C ALA A 136 -4.67 1.57 -8.59
N VAL A 137 -4.92 2.62 -9.37
CA VAL A 137 -4.73 2.62 -10.84
C VAL A 137 -3.26 2.36 -11.19
N PHE A 138 -2.32 3.08 -10.59
CA PHE A 138 -0.90 2.90 -10.86
C PHE A 138 -0.38 1.54 -10.42
N MET A 139 -0.90 0.99 -9.32
CA MET A 139 -0.56 -0.36 -8.87
C MET A 139 -1.00 -1.41 -9.89
N TYR A 140 -2.24 -1.33 -10.40
CA TYR A 140 -2.71 -2.25 -11.44
C TYR A 140 -1.91 -2.12 -12.74
N ILE A 141 -1.59 -0.91 -13.19
CA ILE A 141 -0.74 -0.69 -14.36
C ILE A 141 0.63 -1.34 -14.16
N SER A 142 1.23 -1.16 -12.97
CA SER A 142 2.54 -1.72 -12.63
C SER A 142 2.55 -3.26 -12.65
N TYR A 143 1.46 -3.92 -12.26
CA TYR A 143 1.33 -5.37 -12.31
C TYR A 143 0.98 -5.92 -13.70
N ILE A 144 0.14 -5.19 -14.46
CA ILE A 144 -0.25 -5.62 -15.80
C ILE A 144 0.92 -5.54 -16.78
N MET A 145 1.77 -4.53 -16.66
CA MET A 145 2.87 -4.28 -17.59
C MET A 145 3.85 -5.47 -17.72
N PRO A 146 4.46 -6.00 -16.64
CA PRO A 146 5.34 -7.16 -16.74
C PRO A 146 4.60 -8.44 -17.17
N THR A 147 3.32 -8.58 -16.78
CA THR A 147 2.50 -9.73 -17.21
C THR A 147 2.23 -9.69 -18.71
N ALA A 148 1.88 -8.53 -19.26
CA ALA A 148 1.66 -8.35 -20.69
C ALA A 148 2.95 -8.59 -21.50
N VAL A 149 4.07 -8.03 -21.04
CA VAL A 149 5.38 -8.28 -21.68
C VAL A 149 5.73 -9.77 -21.63
N GLY A 150 5.51 -10.43 -20.49
CA GLY A 150 5.71 -11.86 -20.32
C GLY A 150 4.94 -12.66 -21.35
N PHE A 151 3.66 -12.35 -21.56
CA PHE A 151 2.81 -13.04 -22.53
C PHE A 151 3.31 -12.92 -23.99
N PHE A 152 3.83 -11.76 -24.39
CA PHE A 152 4.36 -11.55 -25.76
C PHE A 152 5.76 -12.17 -25.99
N VAL A 153 6.52 -12.41 -24.94
CA VAL A 153 7.91 -12.87 -24.98
C VAL A 153 8.03 -14.38 -24.66
N GLU A 154 6.99 -14.96 -24.06
CA GLU A 154 6.93 -16.38 -23.72
C GLU A 154 7.10 -17.26 -25.00
N GLY A 155 7.98 -18.24 -24.93
CA GLY A 155 8.28 -19.13 -26.04
C GLY A 155 9.25 -18.58 -27.11
N LYS A 156 9.57 -17.28 -27.08
CA LYS A 156 10.51 -16.65 -28.02
C LYS A 156 11.88 -16.41 -27.37
N THR A 157 11.93 -15.52 -26.42
CA THR A 157 13.17 -15.12 -25.73
C THR A 157 13.19 -15.65 -24.29
N TRP A 158 12.04 -15.85 -23.69
CA TRP A 158 11.89 -16.41 -22.36
C TRP A 158 11.56 -17.89 -22.43
N THR A 159 12.60 -18.72 -22.44
CA THR A 159 12.49 -20.20 -22.57
C THR A 159 12.65 -20.93 -21.24
N LYS A 160 13.23 -20.28 -20.20
CA LYS A 160 13.41 -20.87 -18.88
C LYS A 160 12.28 -20.41 -17.96
N LYS A 161 11.35 -21.30 -17.68
CA LYS A 161 10.32 -21.07 -16.65
C LYS A 161 10.93 -21.18 -15.25
N GLY A 162 10.34 -20.47 -14.28
CA GLY A 162 10.70 -20.58 -12.87
C GLY A 162 10.28 -21.93 -12.28
N PRO A 163 10.64 -22.20 -11.00
CA PRO A 163 10.29 -23.47 -10.32
C PRO A 163 8.77 -23.59 -10.04
N PHE A 164 7.99 -22.53 -10.24
CA PHE A 164 6.53 -22.52 -10.10
C PHE A 164 5.92 -22.36 -11.48
N ASP A 165 5.28 -23.43 -11.96
CA ASP A 165 4.53 -23.46 -13.22
C ASP A 165 3.08 -23.85 -12.91
N LEU A 166 2.14 -23.06 -13.40
CA LEU A 166 0.70 -23.32 -13.23
C LEU A 166 0.20 -24.41 -14.18
N GLY A 167 1.05 -24.93 -15.04
CA GLY A 167 0.69 -25.87 -16.08
C GLY A 167 -0.02 -25.16 -17.26
N GLY A 168 0.45 -25.35 -18.46
CA GLY A 168 -0.22 -24.93 -19.69
C GLY A 168 -1.04 -26.06 -20.25
#